data_b257994df1a9304e9085a3169a3c2899
#
_entry.id   b257994df1a9304e9085a3169a3c2899
#
_cell.length_a   1.000
_cell.length_b   1.000
_cell.length_c   1.000
_cell.angle_alpha   90.00
_cell.angle_beta   90.00
_cell.angle_gamma   90.00
#
_symmetry.space_group_name_H-M   'P 1'
#
loop_
_entity.id
_entity.type
_entity.pdbx_description
1 polymer ?
#
loop_
_entity_poly.entity_id
_entity_poly.type
_entity_poly.pdbx_seq_one_letter_code
_entity_poly.pdbx_strand_id
1 'polypeptide(L)'
;PTSPAASPRRGDGPPHGAPSPDLDRRANYGIRRVEVQPGNIGYIDLRQFADFEFGKPDQPARKAIEAALDLVAGTDALIIDLRNNGGGSPAMVGYLSSAFTPKGADIYNTFHYRQGTASEAPADWYAKPRLQTPLYLLVSARTGSAAEAFAYTLKNAKRAVIVGEASAGAANPGGQVDAGNGFGVFVSSGSPLSPITHTNWEGDGVQPDVAATPATAPNVAKALALETVLKQTQPANAALDSRWALEALRAETTPPKPVAFGDYVGSYGALVIGQDGTSLYLQRGRRPAALLTSLGDDLFTLTGEPGTRIHFERDPKGAVSAFETRGSDGSSSHYRRGG
;
A
#
# COMPACT_ATOMS: atom_id res chain seq x y z
N PRO A 1 -25.75 -30.82 -57.62
CA PRO A 1 -25.39 -29.53 -57.07
C PRO A 1 -25.35 -29.65 -55.58
N THR A 2 -24.15 -29.81 -55.07
CA THR A 2 -23.85 -29.87 -53.63
C THR A 2 -23.69 -28.43 -53.14
N SER A 3 -24.56 -28.00 -52.18
CA SER A 3 -24.40 -26.77 -51.45
C SER A 3 -23.08 -26.71 -50.73
N PRO A 4 -22.36 -25.58 -50.72
CA PRO A 4 -21.12 -25.43 -49.92
C PRO A 4 -21.48 -25.40 -48.43
N ALA A 5 -20.70 -26.17 -47.67
CA ALA A 5 -20.80 -26.20 -46.24
C ALA A 5 -20.58 -24.79 -45.63
N ALA A 6 -21.46 -24.35 -44.73
CA ALA A 6 -21.35 -23.12 -44.04
C ALA A 6 -20.07 -23.13 -43.20
N SER A 7 -19.21 -22.13 -43.41
CA SER A 7 -18.04 -21.86 -42.58
C SER A 7 -18.49 -21.61 -41.14
N PRO A 8 -17.78 -22.10 -40.12
CA PRO A 8 -18.14 -21.83 -38.73
C PRO A 8 -18.06 -20.32 -38.46
N ARG A 9 -19.13 -19.76 -37.89
CA ARG A 9 -19.16 -18.37 -37.43
C ARG A 9 -18.08 -18.18 -36.38
N ARG A 10 -17.07 -17.40 -36.67
CA ARG A 10 -16.14 -16.88 -35.67
C ARG A 10 -16.94 -15.95 -34.76
N GLY A 11 -17.23 -16.38 -33.52
CA GLY A 11 -17.95 -15.51 -32.58
C GLY A 11 -18.28 -16.11 -31.22
N ASP A 12 -17.98 -17.38 -30.95
CA ASP A 12 -18.31 -18.03 -29.66
C ASP A 12 -17.09 -18.21 -28.73
N GLY A 13 -16.16 -17.27 -28.78
CA GLY A 13 -15.15 -17.14 -27.72
C GLY A 13 -15.74 -16.30 -26.58
N PRO A 14 -15.38 -16.56 -25.31
CA PRO A 14 -15.77 -15.70 -24.21
C PRO A 14 -15.34 -14.26 -24.52
N PRO A 15 -16.12 -13.24 -24.11
CA PRO A 15 -15.77 -11.85 -24.33
C PRO A 15 -14.36 -11.60 -23.83
N HIS A 16 -13.52 -10.94 -24.62
CA HIS A 16 -12.17 -10.55 -24.24
C HIS A 16 -12.22 -9.77 -22.93
N GLY A 17 -11.74 -10.35 -21.84
CA GLY A 17 -11.65 -9.70 -20.53
C GLY A 17 -12.50 -10.32 -19.42
N ALA A 18 -13.28 -11.39 -19.65
CA ALA A 18 -13.88 -12.12 -18.52
C ALA A 18 -12.75 -12.77 -17.68
N PRO A 19 -12.68 -12.50 -16.35
CA PRO A 19 -11.68 -13.11 -15.50
C PRO A 19 -11.77 -14.63 -15.58
N SER A 20 -10.66 -15.30 -15.85
CA SER A 20 -10.61 -16.77 -15.73
C SER A 20 -10.47 -17.12 -14.26
N PRO A 21 -11.34 -17.93 -13.66
CA PRO A 21 -11.24 -18.31 -12.26
C PRO A 21 -9.86 -18.88 -11.87
N ASP A 22 -9.17 -19.52 -12.82
CA ASP A 22 -7.80 -20.01 -12.59
C ASP A 22 -6.76 -18.89 -12.57
N LEU A 23 -6.91 -17.87 -13.42
CA LEU A 23 -6.04 -16.68 -13.40
C LEU A 23 -6.21 -15.89 -12.13
N ASP A 24 -7.44 -15.64 -11.67
CA ASP A 24 -7.71 -14.97 -10.41
C ASP A 24 -7.10 -15.72 -9.22
N ARG A 25 -7.28 -17.03 -9.18
CA ARG A 25 -6.65 -17.89 -8.14
C ARG A 25 -5.12 -17.77 -8.17
N ARG A 26 -4.50 -17.82 -9.34
CA ARG A 26 -3.03 -17.69 -9.50
C ARG A 26 -2.53 -16.30 -9.16
N ALA A 27 -3.34 -15.27 -9.36
CA ALA A 27 -3.06 -13.89 -8.95
C ALA A 27 -3.41 -13.60 -7.49
N ASN A 28 -3.79 -14.64 -6.72
CA ASN A 28 -4.26 -14.50 -5.33
C ASN A 28 -5.36 -13.42 -5.21
N TYR A 29 -6.32 -13.44 -6.14
CA TYR A 29 -7.47 -12.52 -6.17
C TYR A 29 -7.08 -11.04 -6.09
N GLY A 30 -5.95 -10.68 -6.71
CA GLY A 30 -5.43 -9.33 -6.76
C GLY A 30 -4.55 -8.92 -5.58
N ILE A 31 -4.44 -9.73 -4.54
CA ILE A 31 -3.61 -9.40 -3.36
C ILE A 31 -2.17 -9.83 -3.63
N ARG A 32 -1.30 -8.88 -3.89
CA ARG A 32 0.10 -9.11 -4.22
C ARG A 32 0.99 -9.22 -2.98
N ARG A 33 0.72 -8.42 -1.96
CA ARG A 33 1.53 -8.32 -0.74
C ARG A 33 0.69 -7.80 0.41
N VAL A 34 0.88 -8.38 1.59
CA VAL A 34 0.37 -7.86 2.86
C VAL A 34 1.54 -7.85 3.83
N GLU A 35 1.71 -6.75 4.55
CA GLU A 35 2.88 -6.53 5.40
C GLU A 35 2.54 -5.62 6.57
N VAL A 36 3.18 -5.87 7.72
CA VAL A 36 3.27 -4.90 8.81
C VAL A 36 4.66 -4.27 8.74
N GLN A 37 4.70 -2.99 8.42
CA GLN A 37 5.92 -2.21 8.27
C GLN A 37 6.35 -1.61 9.62
N PRO A 38 7.64 -1.20 9.76
CA PRO A 38 8.13 -0.52 10.95
C PRO A 38 7.26 0.66 11.37
N GLY A 39 7.06 0.79 12.69
CA GLY A 39 6.11 1.75 13.29
C GLY A 39 4.68 1.28 13.25
N ASN A 40 4.46 -0.05 13.14
CA ASN A 40 3.16 -0.72 13.12
C ASN A 40 2.21 -0.22 12.02
N ILE A 41 2.74 0.03 10.82
CA ILE A 41 1.97 0.48 9.65
C ILE A 41 1.59 -0.72 8.79
N GLY A 42 0.28 -0.97 8.62
CA GLY A 42 -0.24 -1.98 7.70
C GLY A 42 -0.06 -1.55 6.24
N TYR A 43 0.27 -2.49 5.36
CA TYR A 43 0.40 -2.25 3.93
C TYR A 43 -0.22 -3.41 3.15
N ILE A 44 -1.08 -3.07 2.19
CA ILE A 44 -1.71 -4.03 1.26
C ILE A 44 -1.45 -3.55 -0.17
N ASP A 45 -0.73 -4.33 -0.97
CA ASP A 45 -0.61 -4.13 -2.42
C ASP A 45 -1.76 -4.89 -3.10
N LEU A 46 -2.79 -4.14 -3.52
CA LEU A 46 -4.00 -4.65 -4.16
C LEU A 46 -3.96 -4.31 -5.66
N ARG A 47 -3.89 -5.34 -6.52
CA ARG A 47 -3.72 -5.20 -7.97
C ARG A 47 -5.03 -5.32 -8.76
N GLN A 48 -6.09 -5.83 -8.13
CA GLN A 48 -7.39 -6.05 -8.76
C GLN A 48 -8.48 -6.08 -7.69
N PHE A 49 -9.66 -5.61 -8.03
CA PHE A 49 -10.88 -5.85 -7.27
C PHE A 49 -11.54 -7.12 -7.81
N ALA A 50 -11.11 -8.28 -7.29
CA ALA A 50 -11.61 -9.57 -7.75
C ALA A 50 -13.10 -9.74 -7.45
N ASP A 51 -13.83 -10.38 -8.36
CA ASP A 51 -15.28 -10.52 -8.27
C ASP A 51 -15.71 -11.58 -7.24
N PHE A 52 -16.86 -11.31 -6.61
CA PHE A 52 -17.57 -12.26 -5.77
C PHE A 52 -19.07 -11.91 -5.71
N GLU A 53 -19.89 -12.87 -5.33
CA GLU A 53 -21.32 -12.69 -5.16
C GLU A 53 -21.69 -12.46 -3.69
N PHE A 54 -22.48 -11.45 -3.40
CA PHE A 54 -23.08 -11.25 -2.08
C PHE A 54 -23.95 -12.44 -1.67
N GLY A 55 -24.04 -12.71 -0.36
CA GLY A 55 -24.72 -13.88 0.18
C GLY A 55 -23.92 -15.18 0.11
N LYS A 56 -22.72 -15.18 -0.46
CA LYS A 56 -21.80 -16.33 -0.54
C LYS A 56 -20.49 -16.04 0.20
N PRO A 57 -20.45 -16.15 1.55
CA PRO A 57 -19.28 -15.75 2.33
C PRO A 57 -18.03 -16.61 2.08
N ASP A 58 -18.22 -17.83 1.56
CA ASP A 58 -17.13 -18.78 1.33
C ASP A 58 -16.40 -18.59 0.00
N GLN A 59 -16.77 -17.58 -0.80
CA GLN A 59 -16.09 -17.34 -2.07
C GLN A 59 -14.62 -16.93 -1.87
N PRO A 60 -13.70 -17.49 -2.69
CA PRO A 60 -12.27 -17.32 -2.50
C PRO A 60 -11.79 -15.86 -2.54
N ALA A 61 -12.35 -15.03 -3.44
CA ALA A 61 -11.97 -13.61 -3.53
C ALA A 61 -12.34 -12.83 -2.26
N ARG A 62 -13.53 -13.10 -1.69
CA ARG A 62 -13.96 -12.51 -0.42
C ARG A 62 -13.06 -12.96 0.72
N LYS A 63 -12.78 -14.26 0.84
CA LYS A 63 -11.87 -14.81 1.87
C LYS A 63 -10.46 -14.24 1.75
N ALA A 64 -9.97 -14.02 0.54
CA ALA A 64 -8.65 -13.47 0.33
C ALA A 64 -8.54 -12.03 0.87
N ILE A 65 -9.51 -11.15 0.55
CA ILE A 65 -9.49 -9.77 1.07
C ILE A 65 -9.72 -9.71 2.58
N GLU A 66 -10.58 -10.57 3.14
CA GLU A 66 -10.79 -10.69 4.59
C GLU A 66 -9.50 -11.13 5.29
N ALA A 67 -8.79 -12.12 4.78
CA ALA A 67 -7.51 -12.58 5.32
C ALA A 67 -6.43 -11.47 5.26
N ALA A 68 -6.38 -10.69 4.19
CA ALA A 68 -5.48 -9.54 4.08
C ALA A 68 -5.78 -8.47 5.13
N LEU A 69 -7.05 -8.16 5.37
CA LEU A 69 -7.49 -7.23 6.40
C LEU A 69 -7.22 -7.75 7.82
N ASP A 70 -7.42 -9.04 8.06
CA ASP A 70 -7.13 -9.67 9.35
C ASP A 70 -5.63 -9.67 9.69
N LEU A 71 -4.75 -9.87 8.71
CA LEU A 71 -3.29 -9.79 8.91
C LEU A 71 -2.82 -8.40 9.37
N VAL A 72 -3.48 -7.35 8.96
CA VAL A 72 -3.16 -5.96 9.35
C VAL A 72 -4.13 -5.38 10.38
N ALA A 73 -4.98 -6.20 11.00
CA ALA A 73 -6.03 -5.74 11.91
C ALA A 73 -5.48 -4.99 13.13
N GLY A 74 -4.30 -5.37 13.62
CA GLY A 74 -3.63 -4.77 14.78
C GLY A 74 -2.74 -3.57 14.46
N THR A 75 -2.76 -3.04 13.23
CA THR A 75 -1.89 -1.92 12.85
C THR A 75 -2.51 -0.56 13.17
N ASP A 76 -1.66 0.44 13.46
CA ASP A 76 -2.07 1.78 13.90
C ASP A 76 -2.52 2.68 12.73
N ALA A 77 -2.04 2.41 11.52
CA ALA A 77 -2.50 2.99 10.27
C ALA A 77 -2.44 1.96 9.14
N LEU A 78 -3.13 2.22 8.03
CA LEU A 78 -3.16 1.32 6.88
C LEU A 78 -2.88 2.08 5.58
N ILE A 79 -2.02 1.51 4.75
CA ILE A 79 -1.75 1.94 3.39
C ILE A 79 -2.27 0.87 2.44
N ILE A 80 -3.17 1.22 1.51
CA ILE A 80 -3.59 0.34 0.40
C ILE A 80 -3.01 0.88 -0.89
N ASP A 81 -2.19 0.08 -1.54
CA ASP A 81 -1.49 0.45 -2.76
C ASP A 81 -2.29 0.03 -4.00
N LEU A 82 -2.84 1.01 -4.70
CA LEU A 82 -3.62 0.86 -5.92
C LEU A 82 -2.85 1.33 -7.16
N ARG A 83 -1.57 1.71 -7.06
CA ARG A 83 -0.78 2.30 -8.16
C ARG A 83 -0.72 1.44 -9.43
N ASN A 84 -0.96 0.14 -9.32
CA ASN A 84 -1.00 -0.77 -10.46
C ASN A 84 -2.30 -1.60 -10.48
N ASN A 85 -3.40 -1.01 -10.03
CA ASN A 85 -4.72 -1.62 -10.00
C ASN A 85 -5.60 -1.01 -11.10
N GLY A 86 -5.90 -1.77 -12.15
CA GLY A 86 -6.73 -1.34 -13.27
C GLY A 86 -8.24 -1.44 -13.01
N GLY A 87 -8.66 -1.86 -11.80
CA GLY A 87 -10.08 -1.96 -11.47
C GLY A 87 -10.56 -3.39 -11.16
N GLY A 88 -11.79 -3.70 -11.55
CA GLY A 88 -12.44 -4.99 -11.32
C GLY A 88 -13.92 -4.86 -10.91
N SER A 89 -14.34 -5.63 -9.91
CA SER A 89 -15.74 -5.76 -9.51
C SER A 89 -16.22 -4.62 -8.59
N PRO A 90 -17.36 -3.98 -8.92
CA PRO A 90 -18.04 -3.04 -8.01
C PRO A 90 -18.47 -3.69 -6.68
N ALA A 91 -18.79 -4.99 -6.68
CA ALA A 91 -19.14 -5.71 -5.45
C ALA A 91 -17.98 -5.68 -4.44
N MET A 92 -16.74 -5.92 -4.91
CA MET A 92 -15.56 -5.83 -4.07
C MET A 92 -15.27 -4.37 -3.64
N VAL A 93 -15.53 -3.38 -4.48
CA VAL A 93 -15.41 -1.96 -4.10
C VAL A 93 -16.31 -1.64 -2.92
N GLY A 94 -17.60 -1.95 -3.03
CA GLY A 94 -18.58 -1.72 -1.95
C GLY A 94 -18.20 -2.46 -0.68
N TYR A 95 -17.84 -3.74 -0.80
CA TYR A 95 -17.45 -4.57 0.34
C TYR A 95 -16.20 -4.05 1.06
N LEU A 96 -15.12 -3.78 0.31
CA LEU A 96 -13.88 -3.26 0.89
C LEU A 96 -14.06 -1.86 1.49
N SER A 97 -14.87 -1.00 0.86
CA SER A 97 -15.21 0.32 1.42
C SER A 97 -15.91 0.19 2.77
N SER A 98 -16.75 -0.82 2.94
CA SER A 98 -17.46 -1.09 4.20
C SER A 98 -16.55 -1.49 5.36
N ALA A 99 -15.31 -1.90 5.07
CA ALA A 99 -14.32 -2.16 6.10
C ALA A 99 -13.80 -0.87 6.78
N PHE A 100 -14.09 0.29 6.20
CA PHE A 100 -13.58 1.58 6.68
C PHE A 100 -14.67 2.61 6.95
N THR A 101 -15.92 2.30 6.70
CA THR A 101 -17.04 3.24 6.77
C THR A 101 -18.18 2.68 7.59
N PRO A 102 -18.99 3.52 8.26
CA PRO A 102 -20.17 3.07 9.00
C PRO A 102 -21.16 2.36 8.09
N LYS A 103 -21.83 1.35 8.62
CA LYS A 103 -22.91 0.67 7.93
C LYS A 103 -24.02 1.66 7.59
N GLY A 104 -24.47 1.64 6.32
CA GLY A 104 -25.54 2.52 5.83
C GLY A 104 -25.07 3.95 5.50
N ALA A 105 -23.76 4.23 5.47
CA ALA A 105 -23.25 5.53 5.06
C ALA A 105 -23.68 5.84 3.60
N ASP A 106 -24.15 7.06 3.36
CA ASP A 106 -24.54 7.54 2.02
C ASP A 106 -23.32 8.11 1.28
N ILE A 107 -22.48 7.20 0.80
CA ILE A 107 -21.20 7.54 0.15
C ILE A 107 -20.99 6.79 -1.18
N TYR A 108 -21.78 5.76 -1.43
CA TYR A 108 -21.60 4.83 -2.53
C TYR A 108 -22.14 5.39 -3.83
N ASN A 109 -21.41 5.23 -4.92
CA ASN A 109 -21.83 5.69 -6.23
C ASN A 109 -23.08 4.95 -6.69
N THR A 110 -23.94 5.68 -7.41
CA THR A 110 -25.04 5.12 -8.17
C THR A 110 -24.67 5.12 -9.64
N PHE A 111 -24.60 3.95 -10.24
CA PHE A 111 -24.37 3.78 -11.67
C PHE A 111 -25.70 3.95 -12.44
N HIS A 112 -25.73 4.89 -13.35
CA HIS A 112 -26.87 5.17 -14.24
C HIS A 112 -26.63 4.50 -15.58
N TYR A 113 -27.50 3.59 -15.95
CA TYR A 113 -27.51 2.89 -17.23
C TYR A 113 -28.76 3.26 -18.02
N ARG A 114 -28.79 2.96 -19.31
CA ARG A 114 -29.97 3.18 -20.15
C ARG A 114 -31.23 2.47 -19.62
N GLN A 115 -31.09 1.36 -18.92
CA GLN A 115 -32.18 0.49 -18.47
C GLN A 115 -32.50 0.66 -16.98
N GLY A 116 -31.82 1.54 -16.26
CA GLY A 116 -32.02 1.75 -14.82
C GLY A 116 -30.73 2.11 -14.08
N THR A 117 -30.77 1.94 -12.78
CA THR A 117 -29.62 2.28 -11.91
C THR A 117 -29.17 1.07 -11.11
N ALA A 118 -27.89 1.05 -10.73
CA ALA A 118 -27.32 0.09 -9.79
C ALA A 118 -26.49 0.82 -8.74
N SER A 119 -26.68 0.47 -7.46
CA SER A 119 -25.87 1.03 -6.38
C SER A 119 -24.59 0.21 -6.18
N GLU A 120 -23.48 0.89 -5.87
CA GLU A 120 -22.24 0.29 -5.46
C GLU A 120 -22.23 -0.11 -3.97
N ALA A 121 -23.25 0.30 -3.20
CA ALA A 121 -23.38 -0.07 -1.79
C ALA A 121 -23.39 -1.60 -1.61
N PRO A 122 -22.66 -2.15 -0.64
CA PRO A 122 -22.58 -3.60 -0.47
C PRO A 122 -23.88 -4.15 0.11
N ALA A 123 -24.33 -5.31 -0.40
CA ALA A 123 -25.42 -6.06 0.21
C ALA A 123 -24.97 -6.77 1.50
N ASP A 124 -23.71 -7.24 1.54
CA ASP A 124 -23.03 -7.77 2.74
C ASP A 124 -21.99 -6.77 3.21
N TRP A 125 -22.00 -6.43 4.49
CA TRP A 125 -21.06 -5.49 5.10
C TRP A 125 -19.93 -6.24 5.78
N TYR A 126 -18.73 -5.66 5.74
CA TYR A 126 -17.59 -6.22 6.46
C TYR A 126 -17.85 -6.22 7.98
N ALA A 127 -17.57 -7.37 8.63
CA ALA A 127 -18.01 -7.61 10.01
C ALA A 127 -17.20 -6.85 11.07
N LYS A 128 -15.95 -6.43 10.76
CA LYS A 128 -15.01 -5.83 11.72
C LYS A 128 -14.47 -4.48 11.21
N PRO A 129 -15.32 -3.46 10.97
CA PRO A 129 -14.89 -2.22 10.32
C PRO A 129 -13.91 -1.43 11.19
N ARG A 130 -12.88 -0.88 10.55
CA ARG A 130 -11.83 -0.05 11.17
C ARG A 130 -12.11 1.42 10.93
N LEU A 131 -13.11 1.97 11.62
CA LEU A 131 -13.65 3.31 11.36
C LEU A 131 -12.67 4.45 11.67
N GLN A 132 -11.79 4.26 12.66
CA GLN A 132 -10.88 5.31 13.16
C GLN A 132 -9.43 5.15 12.69
N THR A 133 -9.06 4.00 12.13
CA THR A 133 -7.68 3.76 11.67
C THR A 133 -7.33 4.70 10.52
N PRO A 134 -6.26 5.52 10.61
CA PRO A 134 -5.80 6.34 9.50
C PRO A 134 -5.59 5.50 8.24
N LEU A 135 -6.15 5.94 7.11
CA LEU A 135 -6.12 5.21 5.85
C LEU A 135 -5.52 6.07 4.75
N TYR A 136 -4.56 5.50 4.04
CA TYR A 136 -3.86 6.12 2.91
C TYR A 136 -4.02 5.23 1.68
N LEU A 137 -4.39 5.82 0.54
CA LEU A 137 -4.49 5.11 -0.72
C LEU A 137 -3.44 5.64 -1.68
N LEU A 138 -2.61 4.75 -2.22
CA LEU A 138 -1.62 5.11 -3.23
C LEU A 138 -2.24 4.96 -4.61
N VAL A 139 -2.20 6.01 -5.41
CA VAL A 139 -2.75 6.02 -6.77
C VAL A 139 -1.70 6.48 -7.79
N SER A 140 -1.88 6.10 -9.03
CA SER A 140 -1.07 6.54 -10.17
C SER A 140 -1.92 6.59 -11.44
N ALA A 141 -1.37 7.06 -12.55
CA ALA A 141 -2.04 7.04 -13.85
C ALA A 141 -2.45 5.62 -14.33
N ARG A 142 -2.01 4.55 -13.66
CA ARG A 142 -2.45 3.17 -13.91
C ARG A 142 -3.59 2.71 -13.01
N THR A 143 -3.98 3.52 -12.03
CA THR A 143 -5.16 3.25 -11.19
C THR A 143 -6.39 3.55 -12.02
N GLY A 144 -7.26 2.56 -12.24
CA GLY A 144 -8.38 2.71 -13.17
C GLY A 144 -9.69 2.09 -12.65
N SER A 145 -10.82 2.54 -13.20
CA SER A 145 -12.16 1.94 -13.05
C SER A 145 -12.55 1.70 -11.58
N ALA A 146 -12.82 0.47 -11.16
CA ALA A 146 -13.20 0.12 -9.78
C ALA A 146 -12.19 0.57 -8.72
N ALA A 147 -10.88 0.62 -9.05
CA ALA A 147 -9.87 1.15 -8.14
C ALA A 147 -10.01 2.66 -7.94
N GLU A 148 -10.42 3.38 -8.99
CA GLU A 148 -10.76 4.79 -8.89
C GLU A 148 -12.04 5.00 -8.09
N ALA A 149 -13.06 4.17 -8.32
CA ALA A 149 -14.32 4.23 -7.57
C ALA A 149 -14.05 4.11 -6.06
N PHE A 150 -13.23 3.14 -5.65
CA PHE A 150 -12.83 2.97 -4.25
C PHE A 150 -12.10 4.21 -3.70
N ALA A 151 -11.12 4.72 -4.43
CA ALA A 151 -10.36 5.90 -4.03
C ALA A 151 -11.24 7.16 -3.98
N TYR A 152 -12.09 7.37 -4.99
CA TYR A 152 -13.00 8.51 -5.10
C TYR A 152 -14.04 8.53 -3.97
N THR A 153 -14.67 7.38 -3.70
CA THR A 153 -15.65 7.23 -2.63
C THR A 153 -15.03 7.55 -1.27
N LEU A 154 -13.88 6.96 -0.92
CA LEU A 154 -13.25 7.16 0.38
C LEU A 154 -12.62 8.55 0.55
N LYS A 155 -12.11 9.14 -0.54
CA LYS A 155 -11.64 10.53 -0.55
C LYS A 155 -12.78 11.50 -0.22
N ASN A 156 -13.88 11.42 -0.97
CA ASN A 156 -14.98 12.35 -0.82
C ASN A 156 -15.72 12.17 0.51
N ALA A 157 -15.76 10.96 1.04
CA ALA A 157 -16.21 10.67 2.41
C ALA A 157 -15.21 11.16 3.48
N LYS A 158 -14.08 11.77 3.12
CA LYS A 158 -12.99 12.20 4.02
C LYS A 158 -12.46 11.06 4.89
N ARG A 159 -12.53 9.84 4.37
CA ARG A 159 -12.13 8.64 5.10
C ARG A 159 -10.68 8.21 4.81
N ALA A 160 -10.18 8.53 3.64
CA ALA A 160 -8.82 8.23 3.23
C ALA A 160 -8.10 9.45 2.67
N VAL A 161 -6.78 9.49 2.85
CA VAL A 161 -5.88 10.44 2.19
C VAL A 161 -5.33 9.79 0.93
N ILE A 162 -5.46 10.44 -0.20
CA ILE A 162 -4.96 9.96 -1.50
C ILE A 162 -3.56 10.50 -1.73
N VAL A 163 -2.60 9.61 -1.97
CA VAL A 163 -1.19 9.96 -2.20
C VAL A 163 -0.72 9.43 -3.54
N GLY A 164 -0.13 10.28 -4.37
CA GLY A 164 0.37 9.88 -5.68
C GLY A 164 0.20 10.91 -6.76
N GLU A 165 -0.18 10.49 -7.93
CA GLU A 165 -0.54 11.33 -9.09
C GLU A 165 -1.99 11.04 -9.52
N ALA A 166 -2.57 11.88 -10.37
CA ALA A 166 -3.92 11.68 -10.89
C ALA A 166 -4.09 10.28 -11.50
N SER A 167 -5.24 9.65 -11.25
CA SER A 167 -5.56 8.32 -11.78
C SER A 167 -5.99 8.38 -13.27
N ALA A 168 -6.35 7.25 -13.85
CA ALA A 168 -6.61 7.11 -15.29
C ALA A 168 -7.80 7.92 -15.81
N GLY A 169 -8.81 8.21 -14.98
CA GLY A 169 -10.02 8.91 -15.43
C GLY A 169 -11.01 8.01 -16.18
N ALA A 170 -11.13 6.75 -15.79
CA ALA A 170 -11.97 5.75 -16.44
C ALA A 170 -13.19 5.40 -15.55
N ALA A 171 -14.14 6.32 -15.44
CA ALA A 171 -15.31 6.15 -14.57
C ALA A 171 -16.44 5.35 -15.25
N ASN A 172 -16.67 5.58 -16.53
CA ASN A 172 -17.84 5.09 -17.23
C ASN A 172 -17.70 3.61 -17.60
N PRO A 173 -18.55 2.71 -17.06
CA PRO A 173 -18.52 1.31 -17.44
C PRO A 173 -18.94 1.14 -18.90
N GLY A 174 -18.38 0.13 -19.56
CA GLY A 174 -18.67 -0.13 -20.95
C GLY A 174 -18.07 -1.46 -21.41
N GLY A 175 -18.07 -1.65 -22.71
CA GLY A 175 -17.53 -2.87 -23.32
C GLY A 175 -17.01 -2.63 -24.72
N GLN A 176 -16.22 -3.60 -25.22
CA GLN A 176 -15.76 -3.62 -26.60
C GLN A 176 -16.91 -4.03 -27.52
N VAL A 177 -17.15 -3.23 -28.54
CA VAL A 177 -18.10 -3.51 -29.63
C VAL A 177 -17.29 -3.72 -30.91
N ASP A 178 -17.57 -4.79 -31.62
CA ASP A 178 -16.93 -5.04 -32.92
C ASP A 178 -17.44 -4.00 -33.95
N ALA A 179 -16.54 -3.18 -34.44
CA ALA A 179 -16.80 -2.18 -35.47
C ALA A 179 -16.56 -2.71 -36.89
N GLY A 180 -16.24 -4.01 -37.04
CA GLY A 180 -15.90 -4.65 -38.31
C GLY A 180 -14.44 -4.48 -38.70
N ASN A 181 -14.01 -5.25 -39.69
CA ASN A 181 -12.63 -5.22 -40.25
C ASN A 181 -11.53 -5.44 -39.20
N GLY A 182 -11.82 -6.11 -38.08
CA GLY A 182 -10.88 -6.36 -36.99
C GLY A 182 -10.69 -5.20 -36.01
N PHE A 183 -11.49 -4.16 -36.09
CA PHE A 183 -11.50 -3.03 -35.17
C PHE A 183 -12.53 -3.23 -34.06
N GLY A 184 -12.14 -3.00 -32.81
CA GLY A 184 -13.05 -2.90 -31.67
C GLY A 184 -13.12 -1.46 -31.17
N VAL A 185 -14.31 -1.02 -30.78
CA VAL A 185 -14.54 0.29 -30.16
C VAL A 185 -15.08 0.08 -28.76
N PHE A 186 -14.46 0.72 -27.76
CA PHE A 186 -15.03 0.74 -26.42
C PHE A 186 -16.23 1.69 -26.40
N VAL A 187 -17.39 1.19 -25.94
CA VAL A 187 -18.62 1.96 -25.86
C VAL A 187 -19.06 2.00 -24.40
N SER A 188 -19.14 3.20 -23.84
CA SER A 188 -19.69 3.41 -22.50
C SER A 188 -21.19 3.08 -22.47
N SER A 189 -21.63 2.32 -21.49
CA SER A 189 -23.02 1.92 -21.29
C SER A 189 -23.67 2.51 -20.05
N GLY A 190 -22.91 3.24 -19.22
CA GLY A 190 -23.39 3.85 -18.00
C GLY A 190 -22.44 4.90 -17.47
N SER A 191 -22.82 5.55 -16.38
CA SER A 191 -22.01 6.55 -15.68
C SER A 191 -22.26 6.49 -14.18
N PRO A 192 -21.23 6.45 -13.32
CA PRO A 192 -21.40 6.58 -11.88
C PRO A 192 -21.70 8.03 -11.49
N LEU A 193 -22.48 8.19 -10.43
CA LEU A 193 -22.75 9.47 -9.80
C LEU A 193 -22.51 9.33 -8.30
N SER A 194 -21.61 10.15 -7.75
CA SER A 194 -21.35 10.20 -6.32
C SER A 194 -22.47 10.98 -5.61
N PRO A 195 -23.00 10.49 -4.50
CA PRO A 195 -24.00 11.24 -3.72
C PRO A 195 -23.40 12.47 -3.02
N ILE A 196 -22.07 12.53 -2.88
CA ILE A 196 -21.37 13.63 -2.21
C ILE A 196 -21.01 14.75 -3.17
N THR A 197 -20.44 14.42 -4.33
CA THR A 197 -19.93 15.43 -5.28
C THR A 197 -20.92 15.73 -6.40
N HIS A 198 -21.94 14.90 -6.58
CA HIS A 198 -22.91 14.95 -7.69
C HIS A 198 -22.24 14.91 -9.07
N THR A 199 -21.06 14.28 -9.15
CA THR A 199 -20.27 14.06 -10.36
C THR A 199 -19.47 12.77 -10.22
N ASN A 200 -18.53 12.53 -11.12
CA ASN A 200 -17.61 11.39 -11.11
C ASN A 200 -16.19 11.82 -11.54
N TRP A 201 -15.31 10.86 -11.80
CA TRP A 201 -13.90 11.05 -12.13
C TRP A 201 -13.57 10.82 -13.62
N GLU A 202 -14.59 10.76 -14.51
CA GLU A 202 -14.36 10.54 -15.95
C GLU A 202 -13.48 11.63 -16.55
N GLY A 203 -12.45 11.24 -17.27
CA GLY A 203 -11.51 12.11 -17.94
C GLY A 203 -10.45 12.75 -17.03
N ASP A 204 -10.85 13.24 -15.85
CA ASP A 204 -9.96 13.98 -14.94
C ASP A 204 -9.18 13.07 -13.98
N GLY A 205 -9.69 11.86 -13.71
CA GLY A 205 -9.15 10.95 -12.70
C GLY A 205 -9.39 11.41 -11.26
N VAL A 206 -9.04 10.55 -10.32
CA VAL A 206 -9.01 10.89 -8.90
C VAL A 206 -7.76 11.69 -8.61
N GLN A 207 -7.92 12.95 -8.24
CA GLN A 207 -6.81 13.83 -7.91
C GLN A 207 -6.25 13.47 -6.52
N PRO A 208 -4.92 13.38 -6.33
CA PRO A 208 -4.33 13.12 -5.03
C PRO A 208 -4.54 14.31 -4.07
N ASP A 209 -4.59 14.02 -2.77
CA ASP A 209 -4.53 15.04 -1.70
C ASP A 209 -3.08 15.45 -1.45
N VAL A 210 -2.14 14.51 -1.63
CA VAL A 210 -0.70 14.72 -1.52
C VAL A 210 -0.02 14.22 -2.79
N ALA A 211 0.51 15.15 -3.57
CA ALA A 211 1.21 14.82 -4.82
C ALA A 211 2.54 14.11 -4.55
N ALA A 212 2.77 13.00 -5.24
CA ALA A 212 4.01 12.23 -5.18
C ALA A 212 4.16 11.41 -6.47
N THR A 213 5.39 11.16 -6.88
CA THR A 213 5.63 10.23 -7.99
C THR A 213 5.27 8.79 -7.59
N PRO A 214 4.96 7.89 -8.52
CA PRO A 214 4.71 6.48 -8.19
C PRO A 214 5.84 5.81 -7.39
N ALA A 215 7.08 6.25 -7.59
CA ALA A 215 8.23 5.73 -6.87
C ALA A 215 8.30 6.23 -5.41
N THR A 216 7.96 7.49 -5.17
CA THR A 216 8.08 8.13 -3.83
C THR A 216 6.81 8.01 -2.99
N ALA A 217 5.64 7.80 -3.60
CA ALA A 217 4.35 7.73 -2.92
C ALA A 217 4.32 6.78 -1.70
N PRO A 218 4.94 5.58 -1.71
CA PRO A 218 4.96 4.72 -0.53
C PRO A 218 5.64 5.36 0.67
N ASN A 219 6.79 5.99 0.45
CA ASN A 219 7.55 6.64 1.53
C ASN A 219 6.82 7.88 2.05
N VAL A 220 6.20 8.66 1.14
CA VAL A 220 5.37 9.83 1.52
C VAL A 220 4.18 9.39 2.37
N ALA A 221 3.42 8.39 1.93
CA ALA A 221 2.28 7.88 2.70
C ALA A 221 2.70 7.28 4.05
N LYS A 222 3.82 6.55 4.09
CA LYS A 222 4.35 6.00 5.33
C LYS A 222 4.76 7.11 6.31
N ALA A 223 5.41 8.18 5.84
CA ALA A 223 5.75 9.33 6.68
C ALA A 223 4.49 10.00 7.25
N LEU A 224 3.47 10.25 6.41
CA LEU A 224 2.19 10.82 6.84
C LEU A 224 1.47 9.92 7.85
N ALA A 225 1.49 8.61 7.64
CA ALA A 225 0.90 7.64 8.56
C ALA A 225 1.58 7.68 9.92
N LEU A 226 2.92 7.63 9.96
CA LEU A 226 3.71 7.73 11.19
C LEU A 226 3.50 9.05 11.91
N GLU A 227 3.47 10.18 11.19
CA GLU A 227 3.19 11.50 11.76
C GLU A 227 1.78 11.58 12.36
N THR A 228 0.81 10.93 11.73
CA THR A 228 -0.57 10.86 12.24
C THR A 228 -0.68 9.99 13.47
N VAL A 229 -0.05 8.83 13.46
CA VAL A 229 0.01 7.91 14.61
C VAL A 229 0.68 8.57 15.81
N LEU A 230 1.77 9.33 15.61
CA LEU A 230 2.47 10.06 16.67
C LEU A 230 1.64 11.19 17.31
N LYS A 231 0.59 11.66 16.68
CA LYS A 231 -0.36 12.64 17.26
C LYS A 231 -1.44 11.99 18.13
N GLN A 232 -1.59 10.67 18.05
CA GLN A 232 -2.56 9.93 18.84
C GLN A 232 -1.97 9.56 20.20
N THR A 233 -2.84 9.40 21.20
CA THR A 233 -2.41 8.86 22.50
C THR A 233 -2.09 7.39 22.37
N GLN A 234 -0.85 7.02 22.70
CA GLN A 234 -0.36 5.65 22.59
C GLN A 234 0.64 5.34 23.73
N PRO A 235 0.92 4.07 24.04
CA PRO A 235 1.97 3.69 24.98
C PRO A 235 3.35 4.24 24.57
N ALA A 236 4.20 4.57 25.55
CA ALA A 236 5.48 5.22 25.32
C ALA A 236 6.42 4.42 24.39
N ASN A 237 6.43 3.09 24.50
CA ASN A 237 7.20 2.21 23.63
C ASN A 237 6.70 2.20 22.18
N ALA A 238 5.37 2.22 21.97
CA ALA A 238 4.78 2.33 20.65
C ALA A 238 5.09 3.69 20.00
N ALA A 239 5.01 4.78 20.79
CA ALA A 239 5.41 6.12 20.35
C ALA A 239 6.89 6.18 19.96
N LEU A 240 7.76 5.49 20.71
CA LEU A 240 9.18 5.41 20.43
C LEU A 240 9.45 4.66 19.14
N ASP A 241 8.80 3.51 18.94
CA ASP A 241 8.92 2.69 17.72
C ASP A 241 8.49 3.48 16.48
N SER A 242 7.32 4.13 16.53
CA SER A 242 6.82 4.98 15.43
C SER A 242 7.74 6.17 15.13
N ARG A 243 8.31 6.80 16.17
CA ARG A 243 9.28 7.89 16.01
C ARG A 243 10.55 7.42 15.33
N TRP A 244 11.11 6.30 15.78
CA TRP A 244 12.32 5.75 15.23
C TRP A 244 12.13 5.27 13.78
N ALA A 245 10.95 4.72 13.46
CA ALA A 245 10.59 4.37 12.09
C ALA A 245 10.54 5.62 11.19
N LEU A 246 9.98 6.73 11.67
CA LEU A 246 9.91 7.99 10.93
C LEU A 246 11.31 8.61 10.72
N GLU A 247 12.15 8.61 11.75
CA GLU A 247 13.53 9.11 11.67
C GLU A 247 14.35 8.32 10.66
N ALA A 248 14.27 6.98 10.69
CA ALA A 248 14.95 6.11 9.74
C ALA A 248 14.48 6.38 8.30
N LEU A 249 13.16 6.46 8.08
CA LEU A 249 12.58 6.76 6.77
C LEU A 249 13.06 8.12 6.23
N ARG A 250 13.15 9.13 7.09
CA ARG A 250 13.67 10.46 6.71
C ARG A 250 15.14 10.40 6.35
N ALA A 251 15.94 9.65 7.11
CA ALA A 251 17.37 9.48 6.82
C ALA A 251 17.61 8.73 5.50
N GLU A 252 16.77 7.77 5.15
CA GLU A 252 16.83 7.07 3.85
C GLU A 252 16.43 7.98 2.67
N THR A 253 15.46 8.87 2.87
CA THR A 253 14.95 9.77 1.81
C THR A 253 15.72 11.08 1.71
N THR A 254 16.29 11.55 2.81
CA THR A 254 17.09 12.76 2.92
C THR A 254 18.28 12.46 3.83
N PRO A 255 19.35 11.83 3.30
CA PRO A 255 20.48 11.42 4.12
C PRO A 255 21.10 12.59 4.87
N PRO A 256 21.53 12.38 6.13
CA PRO A 256 22.28 13.37 6.88
C PRO A 256 23.65 13.64 6.21
N LYS A 257 24.38 14.60 6.73
CA LYS A 257 25.72 14.91 6.22
C LYS A 257 26.58 13.64 6.22
N PRO A 258 27.36 13.42 5.15
CA PRO A 258 28.28 12.27 5.11
C PRO A 258 29.23 12.27 6.31
N VAL A 259 29.38 11.10 6.92
CA VAL A 259 30.35 10.87 8.01
C VAL A 259 31.54 10.04 7.48
N ALA A 260 32.73 10.25 8.06
CA ALA A 260 33.89 9.46 7.72
C ALA A 260 33.77 8.07 8.35
N PHE A 261 33.40 7.06 7.55
CA PHE A 261 33.12 5.71 8.05
C PHE A 261 34.34 5.01 8.67
N GLY A 262 35.54 5.38 8.29
CA GLY A 262 36.78 4.80 8.84
C GLY A 262 36.91 4.90 10.37
N ASP A 263 36.32 5.95 10.97
CA ASP A 263 36.35 6.13 12.42
C ASP A 263 35.62 5.03 13.18
N TYR A 264 34.57 4.46 12.58
CA TYR A 264 33.71 3.47 13.21
C TYR A 264 34.18 2.03 13.01
N VAL A 265 34.98 1.77 11.96
CA VAL A 265 35.44 0.41 11.61
C VAL A 265 36.33 -0.17 12.71
N GLY A 266 36.00 -1.39 13.14
CA GLY A 266 36.77 -2.08 14.18
C GLY A 266 36.02 -3.24 14.82
N SER A 267 36.69 -3.89 15.76
CA SER A 267 36.09 -4.95 16.57
C SER A 267 35.57 -4.38 17.89
N TYR A 268 34.39 -4.78 18.30
CA TYR A 268 33.72 -4.34 19.53
C TYR A 268 33.20 -5.57 20.28
N GLY A 269 34.11 -6.21 21.02
CA GLY A 269 33.84 -7.50 21.65
C GLY A 269 33.51 -8.58 20.60
N ALA A 270 32.30 -9.14 20.65
CA ALA A 270 31.85 -10.17 19.68
C ALA A 270 31.30 -9.59 18.37
N LEU A 271 31.26 -8.27 18.25
CA LEU A 271 30.70 -7.54 17.10
C LEU A 271 31.82 -6.91 16.27
N VAL A 272 31.61 -6.83 14.98
CA VAL A 272 32.50 -6.15 14.03
C VAL A 272 31.68 -5.09 13.29
N ILE A 273 32.19 -3.87 13.28
CA ILE A 273 31.76 -2.82 12.36
C ILE A 273 32.72 -2.82 11.18
N GLY A 274 32.23 -3.08 10.01
CA GLY A 274 33.01 -3.03 8.78
C GLY A 274 32.42 -2.04 7.78
N GLN A 275 33.17 -1.78 6.71
CA GLN A 275 32.76 -0.93 5.61
C GLN A 275 32.75 -1.73 4.32
N ASP A 276 31.70 -1.58 3.54
CA ASP A 276 31.58 -2.08 2.17
C ASP A 276 31.14 -0.92 1.26
N GLY A 277 32.05 -0.45 0.41
CA GLY A 277 31.84 0.72 -0.41
C GLY A 277 31.46 1.96 0.43
N THR A 278 30.27 2.48 0.21
CA THR A 278 29.73 3.66 0.88
C THR A 278 28.82 3.33 2.07
N SER A 279 28.86 2.12 2.58
CA SER A 279 27.97 1.66 3.66
C SER A 279 28.78 1.07 4.81
N LEU A 280 28.33 1.31 6.04
CA LEU A 280 28.77 0.56 7.20
C LEU A 280 27.88 -0.67 7.39
N TYR A 281 28.45 -1.71 7.97
CA TYR A 281 27.70 -2.88 8.41
C TYR A 281 28.12 -3.33 9.80
N LEU A 282 27.18 -3.95 10.51
CA LEU A 282 27.41 -4.64 11.78
C LEU A 282 27.32 -6.14 11.55
N GLN A 283 28.31 -6.88 12.04
CA GLN A 283 28.36 -8.34 11.96
C GLN A 283 28.66 -8.98 13.30
N ARG A 284 27.96 -10.08 13.61
CA ARG A 284 28.21 -10.90 14.80
C ARG A 284 28.64 -12.31 14.40
N GLY A 285 29.89 -12.62 14.56
CA GLY A 285 30.45 -13.94 14.23
C GLY A 285 30.18 -14.31 12.75
N ARG A 286 29.49 -15.45 12.51
CA ARG A 286 29.14 -15.93 11.15
C ARG A 286 27.73 -15.49 10.67
N ARG A 287 27.02 -14.65 11.43
CA ARG A 287 25.70 -14.16 11.00
C ARG A 287 25.85 -13.25 9.79
N PRO A 288 24.82 -13.15 8.94
CA PRO A 288 24.80 -12.15 7.87
C PRO A 288 25.08 -10.76 8.42
N ALA A 289 25.84 -9.97 7.68
CA ALA A 289 26.08 -8.57 8.00
C ALA A 289 24.78 -7.77 7.85
N ALA A 290 24.50 -6.88 8.81
CA ALA A 290 23.38 -5.95 8.76
C ALA A 290 23.90 -4.56 8.38
N LEU A 291 23.36 -3.96 7.33
CA LEU A 291 23.71 -2.61 6.91
C LEU A 291 23.26 -1.57 7.94
N LEU A 292 24.01 -0.49 8.06
CA LEU A 292 23.72 0.63 8.94
C LEU A 292 23.32 1.87 8.12
N THR A 293 22.20 2.48 8.51
CA THR A 293 21.76 3.79 8.02
C THR A 293 22.17 4.85 9.04
N SER A 294 22.93 5.85 8.60
CA SER A 294 23.32 6.98 9.47
C SER A 294 22.12 7.88 9.75
N LEU A 295 21.98 8.29 11.00
CA LEU A 295 20.99 9.27 11.46
C LEU A 295 21.64 10.63 11.82
N GLY A 296 22.97 10.74 11.67
CA GLY A 296 23.78 11.88 12.09
C GLY A 296 24.35 11.73 13.51
N ASP A 297 25.31 12.58 13.89
CA ASP A 297 25.82 12.71 15.25
C ASP A 297 26.22 11.38 15.93
N ASP A 298 27.01 10.54 15.23
CA ASP A 298 27.45 9.21 15.69
C ASP A 298 26.31 8.20 15.93
N LEU A 299 25.07 8.52 15.49
CA LEU A 299 23.88 7.70 15.63
C LEU A 299 23.55 6.96 14.34
N PHE A 300 23.25 5.67 14.44
CA PHE A 300 22.88 4.80 13.34
C PHE A 300 21.68 3.91 13.70
N THR A 301 21.08 3.33 12.68
CA THR A 301 20.08 2.27 12.83
C THR A 301 20.39 1.12 11.88
N LEU A 302 19.84 -0.06 12.12
CA LEU A 302 19.87 -1.15 11.16
C LEU A 302 18.95 -0.83 9.98
N THR A 303 19.48 -0.95 8.77
CA THR A 303 18.70 -0.70 7.55
C THR A 303 17.53 -1.69 7.46
N GLY A 304 16.30 -1.18 7.35
CA GLY A 304 15.08 -1.99 7.35
C GLY A 304 14.55 -2.41 8.73
N GLU A 305 15.33 -2.24 9.81
CA GLU A 305 14.95 -2.58 11.18
C GLU A 305 15.14 -1.39 12.14
N PRO A 306 14.36 -0.32 12.00
CA PRO A 306 14.56 0.93 12.72
C PRO A 306 14.29 0.84 14.23
N GLY A 307 13.77 -0.26 14.73
CA GLY A 307 13.60 -0.51 16.17
C GLY A 307 14.90 -0.65 16.98
N THR A 308 16.06 -0.60 16.30
CA THR A 308 17.37 -0.65 16.96
C THR A 308 18.15 0.62 16.65
N ARG A 309 18.72 1.25 17.67
CA ARG A 309 19.67 2.37 17.57
C ARG A 309 21.06 1.90 17.96
N ILE A 310 22.06 2.42 17.26
CA ILE A 310 23.50 2.21 17.54
C ILE A 310 24.10 3.58 17.69
N HIS A 311 24.54 3.91 18.90
CA HIS A 311 25.14 5.19 19.22
C HIS A 311 26.62 4.99 19.55
N PHE A 312 27.50 5.55 18.74
CA PHE A 312 28.94 5.46 18.97
C PHE A 312 29.39 6.54 19.97
N GLU A 313 30.31 6.16 20.82
CA GLU A 313 30.88 7.00 21.86
C GLU A 313 32.34 7.35 21.49
N ARG A 314 32.69 8.63 21.67
CA ARG A 314 34.02 9.11 21.41
C ARG A 314 34.77 9.35 22.73
N ASP A 315 36.06 9.07 22.72
CA ASP A 315 36.96 9.41 23.82
C ASP A 315 37.26 10.92 23.85
N PRO A 316 37.95 11.44 24.89
CA PRO A 316 38.32 12.87 24.97
C PRO A 316 39.20 13.39 23.83
N LYS A 317 39.81 12.50 23.04
CA LYS A 317 40.61 12.81 21.86
C LYS A 317 39.81 12.79 20.56
N GLY A 318 38.49 12.48 20.65
CA GLY A 318 37.57 12.42 19.52
C GLY A 318 37.57 11.08 18.77
N ALA A 319 38.33 10.05 19.21
CA ALA A 319 38.33 8.74 18.59
C ALA A 319 37.16 7.89 19.08
N VAL A 320 36.52 7.11 18.18
CA VAL A 320 35.46 6.18 18.56
C VAL A 320 36.02 5.07 19.46
N SER A 321 35.46 4.95 20.66
CA SER A 321 35.97 4.05 21.71
C SER A 321 34.97 2.93 22.10
N ALA A 322 33.69 3.14 21.85
CA ALA A 322 32.64 2.21 22.18
C ALA A 322 31.40 2.48 21.33
N PHE A 323 30.41 1.63 21.42
CA PHE A 323 29.02 1.97 21.05
C PHE A 323 28.01 1.29 21.98
N GLU A 324 26.85 1.89 22.09
CA GLU A 324 25.68 1.34 22.74
C GLU A 324 24.62 0.96 21.69
N THR A 325 24.00 -0.21 21.83
CA THR A 325 22.77 -0.54 21.14
C THR A 325 21.59 -0.29 22.06
N ARG A 326 20.51 0.30 21.53
CA ARG A 326 19.24 0.49 22.23
C ARG A 326 18.11 -0.06 21.38
N GLY A 327 17.23 -0.86 21.96
CA GLY A 327 15.99 -1.32 21.35
C GLY A 327 14.81 -0.41 21.69
N SER A 328 13.82 -0.29 20.80
CA SER A 328 12.55 0.40 21.11
C SER A 328 11.76 -0.32 22.20
N ASP A 329 12.07 -1.58 22.49
CA ASP A 329 11.58 -2.39 23.60
C ASP A 329 12.21 -2.05 24.97
N GLY A 330 13.18 -1.11 25.01
CA GLY A 330 13.91 -0.71 26.20
C GLY A 330 15.17 -1.54 26.46
N SER A 331 15.50 -2.52 25.62
CA SER A 331 16.75 -3.27 25.72
C SER A 331 17.97 -2.37 25.43
N SER A 332 19.10 -2.61 26.12
CA SER A 332 20.34 -1.94 25.80
C SER A 332 21.55 -2.88 26.00
N SER A 333 22.63 -2.61 25.27
CA SER A 333 23.91 -3.31 25.41
C SER A 333 25.05 -2.39 25.00
N HIS A 334 26.15 -2.45 25.73
CA HIS A 334 27.33 -1.61 25.50
C HIS A 334 28.52 -2.46 25.03
N TYR A 335 29.24 -1.98 24.03
CA TYR A 335 30.34 -2.69 23.39
C TYR A 335 31.58 -1.77 23.28
N ARG A 336 32.67 -2.12 23.95
CA ARG A 336 33.94 -1.39 23.86
C ARG A 336 34.74 -1.85 22.66
N ARG A 337 35.44 -0.89 22.02
CA ARG A 337 36.34 -1.16 20.92
C ARG A 337 37.53 -1.96 21.44
N GLY A 338 37.87 -3.07 20.77
CA GLY A 338 39.09 -3.80 21.02
C GLY A 338 40.31 -3.00 20.55
N GLY A 339 41.40 -3.08 21.30
CA GLY A 339 42.67 -2.45 20.92
C GLY A 339 43.39 -3.20 19.81
#